data_d0d0d62d15abd583c98c02522004557f
#
_entry.id   d0d0d62d15abd583c98c02522004557f
#
_cell.length_a   1.000
_cell.length_b   1.000
_cell.length_c   1.000
_cell.angle_alpha   90.00
_cell.angle_beta   90.00
_cell.angle_gamma   90.00
#
_symmetry.space_group_name_H-M   'P 1'
#
loop_
_entity.id
_entity.type
_entity.pdbx_description
1 polymer ?
#
loop_
_entity_poly.entity_id
_entity_poly.type
_entity_poly.pdbx_seq_one_letter_code
_entity_poly.pdbx_strand_id
1 'polypeptide(L)'
;YGAMKYGGEKMVIAYNQVFGLPYTIIRPSALYGERCVSRRVGQAFIENAMQKKNLSINGDGTDSLDFTYVADLCQGLIRCMVTEAARKEIFNLTFGSARSISDMAEIVTQNFPGIDIVYKPKDTLMPERGTLCIDKAKNILGYNPEHGLEEGLQKYIHWYKSIED
;
A
#
# COMPACT_ATOMS: atom_id res chain seq x y z
N TYR A 1 -8.32 14.39 5.21
CA TYR A 1 -8.50 13.18 4.40
C TYR A 1 -9.09 12.02 5.24
N GLY A 2 -8.48 11.65 6.38
CA GLY A 2 -8.93 10.52 7.23
C GLY A 2 -10.38 10.68 7.71
N ALA A 3 -10.75 11.87 8.18
CA ALA A 3 -12.13 12.17 8.59
C ALA A 3 -13.15 11.95 7.46
N MET A 4 -12.81 12.34 6.22
CA MET A 4 -13.68 12.11 5.06
C MET A 4 -13.83 10.62 4.74
N LYS A 5 -12.73 9.84 4.83
CA LYS A 5 -12.79 8.38 4.65
C LYS A 5 -13.67 7.72 5.71
N TYR A 6 -13.50 8.09 6.97
CA TYR A 6 -14.33 7.58 8.06
C TYR A 6 -15.81 7.97 7.92
N GLY A 7 -16.08 9.22 7.51
CA GLY A 7 -17.44 9.65 7.19
C GLY A 7 -18.08 8.80 6.08
N GLY A 8 -17.33 8.48 5.03
CA GLY A 8 -17.78 7.58 3.97
C GLY A 8 -18.15 6.18 4.47
N GLU A 9 -17.34 5.59 5.38
CA GLU A 9 -17.69 4.31 6.02
C GLU A 9 -19.02 4.40 6.78
N LYS A 10 -19.24 5.49 7.54
CA LYS A 10 -20.49 5.70 8.28
C LYS A 10 -21.69 5.85 7.35
N MET A 11 -21.53 6.52 6.21
CA MET A 11 -22.59 6.60 5.20
C MET A 11 -22.95 5.22 4.64
N VAL A 12 -21.97 4.40 4.29
CA VAL A 12 -22.21 3.02 3.81
C VAL A 12 -22.98 2.19 4.85
N ILE A 13 -22.59 2.28 6.13
CA ILE A 13 -23.27 1.59 7.23
C ILE A 13 -24.72 2.08 7.37
N ALA A 14 -24.95 3.40 7.31
CA ALA A 14 -26.30 3.99 7.38
C ALA A 14 -27.20 3.53 6.22
N TYR A 15 -26.66 3.46 5.00
CA TYR A 15 -27.38 2.91 3.85
C TYR A 15 -27.80 1.46 4.03
N ASN A 16 -26.92 0.64 4.64
CA ASN A 16 -27.31 -0.73 4.98
C ASN A 16 -28.44 -0.76 6.01
N GLN A 17 -28.41 0.08 7.04
CA GLN A 17 -29.43 0.13 8.08
C GLN A 17 -30.81 0.54 7.53
N VAL A 18 -30.84 1.51 6.60
CA VAL A 18 -32.09 2.05 6.05
C VAL A 18 -32.63 1.22 4.88
N PHE A 19 -31.74 0.81 3.97
CA PHE A 19 -32.13 0.22 2.69
C PHE A 19 -31.75 -1.26 2.57
N GLY A 20 -31.10 -1.85 3.57
CA GLY A 20 -30.65 -3.24 3.53
C GLY A 20 -29.48 -3.52 2.56
N LEU A 21 -28.85 -2.48 1.98
CA LEU A 21 -27.77 -2.63 1.01
C LEU A 21 -26.58 -3.39 1.63
N PRO A 22 -26.20 -4.59 1.14
CA PRO A 22 -25.06 -5.30 1.67
C PRO A 22 -23.76 -4.58 1.34
N TYR A 23 -22.77 -4.65 2.24
CA TYR A 23 -21.47 -4.03 2.04
C TYR A 23 -20.35 -4.86 2.66
N THR A 24 -19.14 -4.61 2.17
CA THR A 24 -17.88 -4.93 2.84
C THR A 24 -16.96 -3.73 2.70
N ILE A 25 -16.44 -3.23 3.81
CA ILE A 25 -15.51 -2.09 3.81
C ILE A 25 -14.08 -2.59 3.88
N ILE A 26 -13.23 -2.07 3.01
CA ILE A 26 -11.82 -2.44 2.93
C ILE A 26 -10.95 -1.22 3.19
N ARG A 27 -9.97 -1.38 4.06
CA ARG A 27 -8.96 -0.39 4.41
C ARG A 27 -7.58 -0.84 3.95
N PRO A 28 -7.16 -0.48 2.72
CA PRO A 28 -5.80 -0.72 2.25
C PRO A 28 -4.83 0.31 2.82
N SER A 29 -3.54 -0.01 2.84
CA SER A 29 -2.46 0.94 3.17
C SER A 29 -1.33 0.86 2.16
N ALA A 30 -0.71 2.02 1.87
CA ALA A 30 0.53 2.17 1.11
C ALA A 30 0.65 1.23 -0.11
N LEU A 31 -0.44 1.13 -0.89
CA LEU A 31 -0.52 0.25 -2.06
C LEU A 31 0.52 0.62 -3.11
N TYR A 32 1.23 -0.38 -3.62
CA TYR A 32 2.20 -0.26 -4.71
C TYR A 32 2.13 -1.46 -5.66
N GLY A 33 2.70 -1.31 -6.84
CA GLY A 33 2.76 -2.36 -7.86
C GLY A 33 2.42 -1.83 -9.24
N GLU A 34 2.33 -2.74 -10.19
CA GLU A 34 2.14 -2.48 -11.61
C GLU A 34 0.88 -1.64 -11.86
N ARG A 35 0.95 -0.81 -12.90
CA ARG A 35 -0.14 0.06 -13.35
C ARG A 35 -0.60 1.10 -12.31
N CYS A 36 0.25 1.44 -11.34
CA CYS A 36 -0.03 2.53 -10.42
C CYS A 36 -0.10 3.87 -11.17
N VAL A 37 -1.22 4.58 -11.07
CA VAL A 37 -1.45 5.87 -11.76
C VAL A 37 -1.33 7.08 -10.85
N SER A 38 -1.17 6.89 -9.56
CA SER A 38 -1.23 7.96 -8.55
C SER A 38 0.14 8.47 -8.09
N ARG A 39 1.21 8.06 -8.76
CA ARG A 39 2.61 8.42 -8.47
C ARG A 39 2.94 8.35 -6.97
N ARG A 40 2.67 7.19 -6.37
CA ARG A 40 3.05 6.91 -4.97
C ARG A 40 4.57 6.82 -4.83
N VAL A 41 5.06 6.83 -3.60
CA VAL A 41 6.49 6.87 -3.27
C VAL A 41 7.31 5.79 -4.00
N GLY A 42 6.87 4.54 -4.02
CA GLY A 42 7.55 3.46 -4.73
C GLY A 42 7.63 3.71 -6.24
N GLN A 43 6.54 4.15 -6.87
CA GLN A 43 6.52 4.55 -8.27
C GLN A 43 7.52 5.69 -8.54
N ALA A 44 7.46 6.75 -7.72
CA ALA A 44 8.34 7.91 -7.88
C ALA A 44 9.83 7.52 -7.75
N PHE A 45 10.15 6.60 -6.85
CA PHE A 45 11.52 6.11 -6.68
C PHE A 45 12.00 5.35 -7.91
N ILE A 46 11.20 4.40 -8.41
CA ILE A 46 11.55 3.62 -9.60
C ILE A 46 11.70 4.53 -10.83
N GLU A 47 10.72 5.41 -11.09
CA GLU A 47 10.76 6.34 -12.24
C GLU A 47 11.98 7.28 -12.18
N ASN A 48 12.32 7.81 -10.99
CA ASN A 48 13.50 8.64 -10.82
C ASN A 48 14.79 7.84 -11.07
N ALA A 49 14.89 6.64 -10.52
CA ALA A 49 16.05 5.78 -10.70
C ALA A 49 16.27 5.39 -12.17
N MET A 50 15.22 5.06 -12.92
CA MET A 50 15.28 4.80 -14.35
C MET A 50 15.78 6.02 -15.14
N GLN A 51 15.39 7.23 -14.71
CA GLN A 51 15.88 8.48 -15.30
C GLN A 51 17.27 8.90 -14.77
N LYS A 52 17.98 8.05 -14.04
CA LYS A 52 19.28 8.34 -13.40
C LYS A 52 19.24 9.56 -12.47
N LYS A 53 18.12 9.77 -11.79
CA LYS A 53 17.91 10.83 -10.80
C LYS A 53 17.97 10.25 -9.40
N ASN A 54 18.54 11.01 -8.46
CA ASN A 54 18.57 10.64 -7.06
C ASN A 54 17.16 10.51 -6.45
N LEU A 55 17.01 9.65 -5.46
CA LEU A 55 15.77 9.47 -4.72
C LEU A 55 15.67 10.53 -3.62
N SER A 56 14.51 11.17 -3.50
CA SER A 56 14.29 12.18 -2.47
C SER A 56 13.34 11.65 -1.39
N ILE A 57 13.79 11.71 -0.13
CA ILE A 57 13.00 11.36 1.05
C ILE A 57 12.76 12.64 1.86
N ASN A 58 11.51 12.91 2.24
CA ASN A 58 11.17 13.97 3.17
C ASN A 58 11.34 13.45 4.61
N GLY A 59 12.10 14.14 5.45
CA GLY A 59 12.49 13.67 6.78
C GLY A 59 13.76 12.82 6.75
N ASP A 60 13.95 12.03 7.81
CA ASP A 60 15.11 11.14 8.00
C ASP A 60 14.92 9.73 7.42
N GLY A 61 13.76 9.48 6.80
CA GLY A 61 13.43 8.18 6.19
C GLY A 61 12.87 7.14 7.16
N THR A 62 12.76 7.45 8.45
CA THR A 62 12.23 6.52 9.47
C THR A 62 10.71 6.40 9.45
N ASP A 63 10.01 7.33 8.76
CA ASP A 63 8.57 7.23 8.59
C ASP A 63 8.20 5.87 7.97
N SER A 64 7.34 5.13 8.64
CA SER A 64 7.00 3.76 8.26
C SER A 64 5.59 3.64 7.73
N LEU A 65 5.40 2.73 6.78
CA LEU A 65 4.13 2.44 6.12
C LEU A 65 3.96 0.93 5.99
N ASP A 66 2.73 0.47 6.11
CA ASP A 66 2.37 -0.91 5.81
C ASP A 66 2.20 -1.05 4.29
N PHE A 67 3.34 -1.28 3.61
CA PHE A 67 3.38 -1.39 2.15
C PHE A 67 2.71 -2.67 1.70
N THR A 68 1.75 -2.54 0.80
CA THR A 68 0.95 -3.66 0.31
C THR A 68 1.11 -3.78 -1.21
N TYR A 69 1.57 -4.94 -1.66
CA TYR A 69 1.68 -5.22 -3.08
C TYR A 69 0.30 -5.41 -3.71
N VAL A 70 0.12 -4.95 -4.94
CA VAL A 70 -1.19 -4.90 -5.60
C VAL A 70 -1.85 -6.27 -5.74
N ALA A 71 -1.07 -7.33 -6.02
CA ALA A 71 -1.63 -8.68 -6.16
C ALA A 71 -2.19 -9.21 -4.83
N ASP A 72 -1.55 -8.91 -3.69
CA ASP A 72 -2.06 -9.30 -2.37
C ASP A 72 -3.38 -8.58 -2.05
N LEU A 73 -3.47 -7.28 -2.36
CA LEU A 73 -4.73 -6.58 -2.21
C LEU A 73 -5.82 -7.19 -3.09
N CYS A 74 -5.54 -7.49 -4.36
CA CYS A 74 -6.49 -8.12 -5.28
C CYS A 74 -6.97 -9.48 -4.75
N GLN A 75 -6.06 -10.30 -4.21
CA GLN A 75 -6.42 -11.56 -3.56
C GLN A 75 -7.41 -11.33 -2.41
N GLY A 76 -7.13 -10.36 -1.54
CA GLY A 76 -8.00 -10.00 -0.43
C GLY A 76 -9.38 -9.51 -0.90
N LEU A 77 -9.43 -8.69 -1.96
CA LEU A 77 -10.67 -8.22 -2.58
C LEU A 77 -11.53 -9.39 -3.08
N ILE A 78 -10.93 -10.32 -3.81
CA ILE A 78 -11.63 -11.51 -4.31
C ILE A 78 -12.20 -12.33 -3.15
N ARG A 79 -11.42 -12.54 -2.08
CA ARG A 79 -11.88 -13.25 -0.88
C ARG A 79 -13.06 -12.54 -0.21
N CYS A 80 -13.05 -11.22 -0.12
CA CYS A 80 -14.19 -10.46 0.37
C CYS A 80 -15.45 -10.67 -0.46
N MET A 81 -15.33 -10.80 -1.78
CA MET A 81 -16.47 -10.97 -2.68
C MET A 81 -17.11 -12.35 -2.58
N VAL A 82 -16.30 -13.39 -2.34
CA VAL A 82 -16.79 -14.80 -2.33
C VAL A 82 -17.11 -15.33 -0.93
N THR A 83 -16.72 -14.63 0.14
CA THR A 83 -16.92 -15.08 1.52
C THR A 83 -18.20 -14.48 2.09
N GLU A 84 -19.20 -15.29 2.40
CA GLU A 84 -20.48 -14.84 2.99
C GLU A 84 -20.27 -14.08 4.30
N ALA A 85 -19.35 -14.55 5.16
CA ALA A 85 -19.02 -13.93 6.43
C ALA A 85 -18.33 -12.55 6.30
N ALA A 86 -17.99 -12.11 5.08
CA ALA A 86 -17.48 -10.76 4.84
C ALA A 86 -18.57 -9.69 4.79
N ARG A 87 -19.83 -10.08 4.68
CA ARG A 87 -20.95 -9.15 4.63
C ARG A 87 -21.10 -8.35 5.92
N LYS A 88 -21.27 -7.05 5.77
CA LYS A 88 -21.39 -6.05 6.85
C LYS A 88 -20.15 -5.94 7.74
N GLU A 89 -19.00 -6.35 7.21
CA GLU A 89 -17.72 -6.36 7.92
C GLU A 89 -16.75 -5.31 7.37
N ILE A 90 -15.74 -4.98 8.19
CA ILE A 90 -14.65 -4.06 7.85
C ILE A 90 -13.34 -4.81 8.01
N PHE A 91 -12.48 -4.80 6.98
CA PHE A 91 -11.19 -5.46 6.97
C PHE A 91 -10.06 -4.51 6.65
N ASN A 92 -8.95 -4.62 7.35
CA ASN A 92 -7.67 -4.12 6.88
C ASN A 92 -7.10 -5.17 5.91
N LEU A 93 -6.83 -4.77 4.68
CA LEU A 93 -6.15 -5.60 3.69
C LEU A 93 -4.81 -4.96 3.37
N THR A 94 -3.81 -5.32 4.15
CA THR A 94 -2.44 -4.83 4.06
C THR A 94 -1.48 -6.01 4.22
N PHE A 95 -0.17 -5.76 4.10
CA PHE A 95 0.82 -6.82 4.36
C PHE A 95 0.86 -7.21 5.84
N GLY A 96 0.56 -6.27 6.75
CA GLY A 96 0.54 -6.51 8.19
C GLY A 96 1.91 -6.37 8.86
N SER A 97 2.87 -5.72 8.18
CA SER A 97 4.20 -5.39 8.72
C SER A 97 4.72 -4.13 8.05
N ALA A 98 4.75 -3.03 8.80
CA ALA A 98 5.24 -1.76 8.28
C ALA A 98 6.76 -1.78 8.06
N ARG A 99 7.19 -1.08 7.02
CA ARG A 99 8.60 -0.86 6.67
C ARG A 99 8.84 0.64 6.47
N SER A 100 10.07 1.08 6.67
CA SER A 100 10.44 2.49 6.52
C SER A 100 10.48 2.93 5.04
N ILE A 101 10.39 4.24 4.81
CA ILE A 101 10.61 4.82 3.48
C ILE A 101 12.05 4.58 3.05
N SER A 102 13.01 4.60 3.99
CA SER A 102 14.42 4.28 3.71
C SER A 102 14.59 2.84 3.22
N ASP A 103 13.94 1.85 3.85
CA ASP A 103 14.01 0.45 3.38
C ASP A 103 13.59 0.35 1.90
N MET A 104 12.49 1.00 1.53
CA MET A 104 12.02 1.01 0.15
C MET A 104 13.02 1.68 -0.80
N ALA A 105 13.61 2.81 -0.41
CA ALA A 105 14.60 3.52 -1.22
C ALA A 105 15.88 2.68 -1.40
N GLU A 106 16.35 2.02 -0.35
CA GLU A 106 17.53 1.14 -0.40
C GLU A 106 17.33 -0.03 -1.37
N ILE A 107 16.15 -0.69 -1.33
CA ILE A 107 15.83 -1.76 -2.28
C ILE A 107 15.86 -1.23 -3.73
N VAL A 108 15.33 -0.03 -3.97
CA VAL A 108 15.37 0.56 -5.31
C VAL A 108 16.82 0.87 -5.72
N THR A 109 17.64 1.51 -4.88
CA THR A 109 19.03 1.85 -5.21
C THR A 109 19.89 0.62 -5.48
N GLN A 110 19.64 -0.50 -4.78
CA GLN A 110 20.32 -1.78 -5.07
C GLN A 110 20.06 -2.28 -6.51
N ASN A 111 18.94 -1.93 -7.10
CA ASN A 111 18.58 -2.31 -8.47
C ASN A 111 19.02 -1.30 -9.55
N PHE A 112 19.48 -0.12 -9.13
CA PHE A 112 19.91 0.98 -10.00
C PHE A 112 21.23 1.58 -9.48
N PRO A 113 22.39 0.99 -9.80
CA PRO A 113 23.67 1.47 -9.33
C PRO A 113 23.94 2.94 -9.73
N GLY A 114 24.56 3.70 -8.82
CA GLY A 114 24.91 5.10 -9.05
C GLY A 114 23.78 6.10 -8.73
N ILE A 115 22.72 5.66 -8.07
CA ILE A 115 21.63 6.51 -7.58
C ILE A 115 21.80 6.69 -6.07
N ASP A 116 21.80 7.94 -5.61
CA ASP A 116 21.90 8.30 -4.20
C ASP A 116 20.52 8.60 -3.59
N ILE A 117 20.44 8.47 -2.25
CA ILE A 117 19.28 8.89 -1.47
C ILE A 117 19.58 10.28 -0.89
N VAL A 118 18.71 11.25 -1.17
CA VAL A 118 18.80 12.63 -0.70
C VAL A 118 17.68 12.91 0.27
N TYR A 119 18.01 13.33 1.48
CA TYR A 119 17.04 13.67 2.52
C TYR A 119 16.69 15.16 2.45
N LYS A 120 15.39 15.46 2.58
CA LYS A 120 14.82 16.81 2.57
C LYS A 120 14.16 17.11 3.92
N PRO A 121 13.88 18.38 4.25
CA PRO A 121 13.11 18.71 5.45
C PRO A 121 11.80 17.91 5.52
N LYS A 122 11.44 17.46 6.75
CA LYS A 122 10.20 16.72 7.00
C LYS A 122 8.97 17.64 6.82
N ASP A 123 7.94 17.14 6.19
CA ASP A 123 6.63 17.76 6.19
C ASP A 123 5.94 17.48 7.54
N THR A 124 5.80 18.53 8.36
CA THR A 124 5.23 18.47 9.70
C THR A 124 3.72 18.17 9.72
N LEU A 125 3.05 18.24 8.55
CA LEU A 125 1.61 17.95 8.43
C LEU A 125 1.34 16.47 8.11
N MET A 126 2.38 15.67 7.90
CA MET A 126 2.22 14.23 7.64
C MET A 126 1.97 13.47 8.94
N PRO A 127 0.86 12.73 9.06
CA PRO A 127 0.58 11.93 10.24
C PRO A 127 1.53 10.75 10.35
N GLU A 128 1.87 10.36 11.58
CA GLU A 128 2.54 9.10 11.84
C GLU A 128 1.67 7.91 11.42
N ARG A 129 2.31 6.89 10.89
CA ARG A 129 1.69 5.66 10.39
C ARG A 129 2.48 4.46 10.89
N GLY A 130 1.93 3.27 10.71
CA GLY A 130 2.59 2.05 11.15
C GLY A 130 1.87 0.82 10.61
N THR A 131 2.09 -0.32 11.26
CA THR A 131 1.49 -1.61 10.94
C THR A 131 -0.01 -1.61 11.26
N LEU A 132 -0.81 -2.15 10.35
CA LEU A 132 -2.22 -2.45 10.60
C LEU A 132 -2.40 -3.92 10.96
N CYS A 133 -3.26 -4.19 11.95
CA CYS A 133 -3.63 -5.55 12.30
C CYS A 133 -4.52 -6.16 11.20
N ILE A 134 -4.12 -7.32 10.69
CA ILE A 134 -4.84 -8.08 9.64
C ILE A 134 -5.44 -9.40 10.17
N ASP A 135 -5.41 -9.66 11.46
CA ASP A 135 -5.86 -10.92 12.05
C ASP A 135 -7.32 -11.25 11.70
N LYS A 136 -8.18 -10.24 11.69
CA LYS A 136 -9.57 -10.41 11.27
C LYS A 136 -9.68 -10.90 9.81
N ALA A 137 -8.89 -10.31 8.90
CA ALA A 137 -8.87 -10.72 7.51
C ALA A 137 -8.30 -12.14 7.36
N LYS A 138 -7.26 -12.49 8.10
CA LYS A 138 -6.71 -13.85 8.15
C LYS A 138 -7.75 -14.87 8.61
N ASN A 139 -8.40 -14.58 9.74
CA ASN A 139 -9.31 -15.54 10.38
C ASN A 139 -10.63 -15.74 9.60
N ILE A 140 -11.21 -14.68 9.04
CA ILE A 140 -12.52 -14.74 8.39
C ILE A 140 -12.38 -15.01 6.90
N LEU A 141 -11.42 -14.39 6.22
CA LEU A 141 -11.26 -14.47 4.77
C LEU A 141 -10.21 -15.51 4.35
N GLY A 142 -9.37 -15.98 5.28
CA GLY A 142 -8.15 -16.71 4.93
C GLY A 142 -7.16 -15.82 4.14
N TYR A 143 -7.21 -14.49 4.32
CA TYR A 143 -6.31 -13.55 3.67
C TYR A 143 -4.87 -13.84 4.11
N ASN A 144 -3.99 -14.04 3.15
CA ASN A 144 -2.58 -14.30 3.41
C ASN A 144 -1.74 -13.56 2.37
N PRO A 145 -1.28 -12.33 2.68
CA PRO A 145 -0.41 -11.60 1.77
C PRO A 145 0.94 -12.32 1.66
N GLU A 146 1.43 -12.50 0.44
CA GLU A 146 2.59 -13.35 0.14
C GLU A 146 3.81 -12.54 -0.27
N HIS A 147 3.63 -11.29 -0.73
CA HIS A 147 4.70 -10.48 -1.29
C HIS A 147 5.24 -9.49 -0.26
N GLY A 148 6.38 -9.82 0.35
CA GLY A 148 7.16 -8.85 1.13
C GLY A 148 7.64 -7.66 0.28
N LEU A 149 8.14 -6.61 0.93
CA LEU A 149 8.54 -5.38 0.24
C LEU A 149 9.61 -5.64 -0.81
N GLU A 150 10.59 -6.50 -0.51
CA GLU A 150 11.69 -6.87 -1.40
C GLU A 150 11.16 -7.54 -2.68
N GLU A 151 10.36 -8.59 -2.52
CA GLU A 151 9.82 -9.34 -3.65
C GLU A 151 8.86 -8.50 -4.49
N GLY A 152 7.94 -7.78 -3.85
CA GLY A 152 6.99 -6.93 -4.54
C GLY A 152 7.66 -5.81 -5.33
N LEU A 153 8.72 -5.18 -4.79
CA LEU A 153 9.48 -4.17 -5.52
C LEU A 153 10.28 -4.76 -6.68
N GLN A 154 10.85 -5.97 -6.53
CA GLN A 154 11.53 -6.64 -7.65
C GLN A 154 10.58 -6.88 -8.83
N LYS A 155 9.36 -7.37 -8.56
CA LYS A 155 8.32 -7.55 -9.58
C LYS A 155 7.95 -6.22 -10.23
N TYR A 156 7.76 -5.18 -9.43
CA TYR A 156 7.39 -3.85 -9.92
C TYR A 156 8.48 -3.20 -10.78
N ILE A 157 9.75 -3.30 -10.36
CA ILE A 157 10.91 -2.83 -11.14
C ILE A 157 11.03 -3.61 -12.45
N HIS A 158 10.86 -4.94 -12.40
CA HIS A 158 10.90 -5.76 -13.61
C HIS A 158 9.81 -5.34 -14.61
N TRP A 159 8.59 -5.10 -14.14
CA TRP A 159 7.51 -4.61 -14.97
C TRP A 159 7.85 -3.26 -15.62
N TYR A 160 8.41 -2.31 -14.87
CA TYR A 160 8.83 -1.03 -15.44
C TYR A 160 9.87 -1.20 -16.54
N LYS A 161 10.88 -2.04 -16.34
CA LYS A 161 11.90 -2.33 -17.34
C LYS A 161 11.30 -2.96 -18.60
N SER A 162 10.27 -3.80 -18.47
CA SER A 162 9.64 -4.48 -19.61
C SER A 162 8.73 -3.60 -20.47
N ILE A 163 8.34 -2.42 -20.01
CA ILE A 163 7.50 -1.48 -20.80
C ILE A 163 8.30 -0.35 -21.44
N GLU A 164 9.60 -0.19 -21.13
CA GLU A 164 10.48 0.77 -21.77
C GLU A 164 11.23 0.17 -22.99
N ASP A 165 11.28 -1.17 -23.08
CA ASP A 165 11.79 -1.90 -24.24
C ASP A 165 10.71 -1.94 -25.36
#